data_3843cf3c7c396759cfc4929d684d2d55
#
_entry.id   3843cf3c7c396759cfc4929d684d2d55
#
_cell.length_a   1.000
_cell.length_b   1.000
_cell.length_c   1.000
_cell.angle_alpha   90.00
_cell.angle_beta   90.00
_cell.angle_gamma   90.00
#
_symmetry.space_group_name_H-M   'P 1'
#
loop_
_entity.id
_entity.type
_entity.pdbx_description
1 polymer ?
#
loop_
_entity_poly.entity_id
_entity_poly.type
_entity_poly.pdbx_seq_one_letter_code
_entity_poly.pdbx_strand_id
1 'polypeptide(L)'
;MYTYGRKSGCRMSLDYTYKGMRIAYLENDAIRVGILLDKGADVFEYTFKPRDIDFLWQSPLEMRKPYVATNAMAEGAFHDYYYGGWQEVLPSAGWASEPYMGASQGLHGEASLLPYEASALEDTPDAVSLRTRVRLSRSPLSLERTMSLQRDKAALFIKEKLVNESAEEFAIIWGHHPAIGTPFLNENCIVQTPARKVEVAAFHPNGLWEPGGDYDFPMVPNRRSGKLQNITKVLPKATRSVDVVFFKELAEGWYAITDSKSRLGFGMAWDKSVFKYLWMWQVYGGHNDYPWYGRTYNVALEPFTSYPPAGIQNAIKNGTALLMKPSEVIETDLVAVAYEAASVTRVGRDGSIAVS
;
A
#
# COMPACT_ATOMS: atom_id res chain seq x y z
N MET A 1 18.10 21.42 10.71
CA MET A 1 18.16 22.28 11.91
C MET A 1 17.33 21.61 12.99
N TYR A 2 17.90 21.33 14.14
CA TYR A 2 17.21 20.67 15.24
C TYR A 2 16.22 21.65 15.87
N THR A 3 14.92 21.39 15.76
CA THR A 3 13.90 22.21 16.43
C THR A 3 13.61 21.66 17.82
N TYR A 4 14.57 21.79 18.72
CA TYR A 4 14.35 21.51 20.13
C TYR A 4 13.17 22.33 20.63
N GLY A 5 12.12 21.68 21.09
CA GLY A 5 11.07 22.31 21.87
C GLY A 5 9.76 22.61 21.15
N ARG A 6 9.58 22.25 19.85
CA ARG A 6 8.28 22.38 19.20
C ARG A 6 7.31 21.32 19.74
N LYS A 7 6.26 21.76 20.46
CA LYS A 7 5.30 20.91 21.17
C LYS A 7 3.93 20.83 20.50
N SER A 8 3.72 21.60 19.43
CA SER A 8 2.47 21.64 18.66
C SER A 8 2.74 21.97 17.20
N GLY A 9 1.78 21.71 16.35
CA GLY A 9 1.91 21.88 14.91
C GLY A 9 2.74 20.76 14.27
N CYS A 10 3.15 20.99 13.02
CA CYS A 10 3.96 20.02 12.28
C CYS A 10 5.39 19.95 12.84
N ARG A 11 5.93 18.77 12.88
CA ARG A 11 7.32 18.50 13.28
C ARG A 11 7.83 17.22 12.65
N MET A 12 9.13 17.16 12.41
CA MET A 12 9.81 16.02 11.82
C MET A 12 11.02 15.63 12.69
N SER A 13 11.32 14.33 12.76
CA SER A 13 12.54 13.82 13.36
C SER A 13 13.19 12.76 12.48
N LEU A 14 14.51 12.87 12.27
CA LEU A 14 15.34 11.94 11.51
C LEU A 14 16.40 11.25 12.38
N ASP A 15 16.37 11.47 13.69
CA ASP A 15 17.45 11.09 14.62
C ASP A 15 17.21 9.75 15.33
N TYR A 16 16.09 9.09 15.02
CA TYR A 16 15.74 7.82 15.67
C TYR A 16 16.20 6.61 14.85
N THR A 17 16.48 5.56 15.58
CA THR A 17 16.64 4.23 15.02
C THR A 17 15.70 3.25 15.68
N TYR A 18 15.18 2.31 14.90
CA TYR A 18 14.40 1.18 15.40
C TYR A 18 14.97 -0.12 14.86
N LYS A 19 15.36 -1.02 15.76
CA LYS A 19 16.03 -2.29 15.42
C LYS A 19 17.23 -2.13 14.47
N GLY A 20 18.00 -1.05 14.68
CA GLY A 20 19.17 -0.73 13.86
C GLY A 20 18.90 -0.11 12.49
N MET A 21 17.63 0.18 12.19
CA MET A 21 17.23 0.91 10.98
C MET A 21 17.00 2.39 11.30
N ARG A 22 17.45 3.28 10.41
CA ARG A 22 17.07 4.70 10.48
C ARG A 22 15.58 4.83 10.23
N ILE A 23 14.92 5.66 11.01
CA ILE A 23 13.51 5.99 10.86
C ILE A 23 13.31 7.49 10.81
N ALA A 24 12.27 7.92 10.12
CA ALA A 24 11.75 9.28 10.17
C ALA A 24 10.37 9.28 10.80
N TYR A 25 10.08 10.28 11.62
CA TYR A 25 8.72 10.61 12.04
C TYR A 25 8.31 11.93 11.44
N LEU A 26 7.14 11.96 10.82
CA LEU A 26 6.40 13.16 10.47
C LEU A 26 5.16 13.22 11.37
N GLU A 27 4.93 14.36 11.99
CA GLU A 27 3.86 14.48 12.98
C GLU A 27 3.22 15.86 12.92
N ASN A 28 1.91 15.90 13.09
CA ASN A 28 1.15 17.12 13.36
C ASN A 28 0.20 16.91 14.57
N ASP A 29 -0.75 17.79 14.78
CA ASP A 29 -1.67 17.65 15.92
C ASP A 29 -2.64 16.47 15.77
N ALA A 30 -2.90 16.01 14.55
CA ALA A 30 -3.87 14.94 14.23
C ALA A 30 -3.25 13.56 13.99
N ILE A 31 -2.11 13.49 13.31
CA ILE A 31 -1.50 12.21 12.93
C ILE A 31 -0.01 12.16 13.23
N ARG A 32 0.49 10.93 13.39
CA ARG A 32 1.91 10.58 13.38
C ARG A 32 2.16 9.50 12.35
N VAL A 33 3.18 9.72 11.52
CA VAL A 33 3.61 8.81 10.45
C VAL A 33 5.05 8.40 10.69
N GLY A 34 5.30 7.11 10.80
CA GLY A 34 6.62 6.51 10.94
C GLY A 34 7.10 5.90 9.63
N ILE A 35 8.34 6.18 9.24
CA ILE A 35 8.93 5.79 7.95
C ILE A 35 10.24 5.06 8.17
N LEU A 36 10.40 3.85 7.61
CA LEU A 36 11.61 3.02 7.68
C LEU A 36 12.57 3.38 6.55
N LEU A 37 13.51 4.27 6.79
CA LEU A 37 14.44 4.76 5.77
C LEU A 37 15.39 3.67 5.24
N ASP A 38 15.77 2.71 6.06
CA ASP A 38 16.68 1.62 5.69
C ASP A 38 15.96 0.40 5.11
N LYS A 39 14.64 0.48 4.92
CA LYS A 39 13.82 -0.57 4.30
C LYS A 39 12.65 0.05 3.53
N GLY A 40 12.83 0.24 2.22
CA GLY A 40 11.78 0.69 1.29
C GLY A 40 11.26 2.11 1.50
N ALA A 41 11.77 2.85 2.49
CA ALA A 41 11.08 4.01 3.04
C ALA A 41 9.59 3.68 3.32
N ASP A 42 9.32 2.44 3.77
CA ASP A 42 7.99 1.95 4.10
C ASP A 42 7.36 2.79 5.21
N VAL A 43 6.06 3.06 5.11
CA VAL A 43 5.29 3.63 6.21
C VAL A 43 4.92 2.49 7.15
N PHE A 44 5.52 2.47 8.35
CA PHE A 44 5.28 1.40 9.33
C PHE A 44 4.28 1.77 10.42
N GLU A 45 3.95 3.05 10.51
CA GLU A 45 3.00 3.61 11.45
C GLU A 45 2.19 4.73 10.79
N TYR A 46 0.88 4.69 10.93
CA TYR A 46 -0.04 5.78 10.59
C TYR A 46 -1.07 5.93 11.72
N THR A 47 -0.66 6.63 12.78
CA THR A 47 -1.46 6.79 14.00
C THR A 47 -2.34 8.02 13.92
N PHE A 48 -3.66 7.84 14.12
CA PHE A 48 -4.61 8.92 14.34
C PHE A 48 -4.66 9.24 15.84
N LYS A 49 -4.02 10.33 16.22
CA LYS A 49 -3.77 10.72 17.62
C LYS A 49 -5.03 10.95 18.45
N PRO A 50 -6.12 11.56 17.91
CA PRO A 50 -7.34 11.77 18.69
C PRO A 50 -8.00 10.49 19.20
N ARG A 51 -7.70 9.34 18.60
CA ARG A 51 -8.22 8.02 18.98
C ARG A 51 -7.14 7.06 19.47
N ASP A 52 -5.88 7.46 19.42
CA ASP A 52 -4.72 6.60 19.72
C ASP A 52 -4.77 5.27 18.95
N ILE A 53 -5.05 5.35 17.63
CA ILE A 53 -5.18 4.19 16.75
C ILE A 53 -4.17 4.28 15.61
N ASP A 54 -3.31 3.27 15.50
CA ASP A 54 -2.55 2.96 14.29
C ASP A 54 -3.42 2.10 13.38
N PHE A 55 -3.60 2.53 12.14
CA PHE A 55 -4.39 1.80 11.14
C PHE A 55 -3.62 0.63 10.52
N LEU A 56 -2.29 0.72 10.49
CA LEU A 56 -1.50 -0.22 9.73
C LEU A 56 -1.37 -1.57 10.45
N TRP A 57 -1.54 -2.61 9.66
CA TRP A 57 -1.38 -3.97 10.13
C TRP A 57 0.07 -4.27 10.47
N GLN A 58 0.28 -4.92 11.59
CA GLN A 58 1.57 -5.53 11.94
C GLN A 58 1.48 -7.04 11.80
N SER A 59 2.37 -7.60 10.99
CA SER A 59 2.45 -9.03 10.79
C SER A 59 2.98 -9.75 12.04
N PRO A 60 2.73 -11.06 12.18
CA PRO A 60 3.34 -11.84 13.25
C PRO A 60 4.84 -12.07 13.07
N LEU A 61 5.44 -11.56 11.99
CA LEU A 61 6.87 -11.60 11.77
C LEU A 61 7.53 -10.43 12.50
N GLU A 62 8.71 -10.68 13.03
CA GLU A 62 9.49 -9.61 13.62
C GLU A 62 10.02 -8.66 12.53
N MET A 63 9.85 -7.35 12.77
CA MET A 63 10.47 -6.34 11.92
C MET A 63 12.01 -6.43 12.04
N ARG A 64 12.69 -6.53 10.91
CA ARG A 64 14.13 -6.64 10.84
C ARG A 64 14.69 -5.92 9.61
N LYS A 65 15.94 -5.47 9.73
CA LYS A 65 16.66 -4.85 8.62
C LYS A 65 17.01 -5.90 7.56
N PRO A 66 16.73 -5.65 6.27
CA PRO A 66 17.21 -6.52 5.20
C PRO A 66 18.73 -6.48 5.11
N TYR A 67 19.39 -7.58 5.41
CA TYR A 67 20.85 -7.70 5.27
C TYR A 67 21.26 -8.07 3.84
N VAL A 68 20.35 -8.71 3.11
CA VAL A 68 20.54 -9.07 1.70
C VAL A 68 19.41 -8.39 0.94
N ALA A 69 19.72 -7.27 0.31
CA ALA A 69 18.75 -6.43 -0.37
C ALA A 69 18.01 -7.14 -1.51
N THR A 70 18.55 -8.22 -2.04
CA THR A 70 17.96 -8.86 -3.22
C THR A 70 18.29 -10.34 -3.26
N ASN A 71 17.62 -11.12 -2.46
CA ASN A 71 17.49 -12.51 -2.85
C ASN A 71 16.43 -12.57 -3.96
N ALA A 72 16.89 -12.64 -5.22
CA ALA A 72 16.00 -12.80 -6.38
C ALA A 72 15.37 -14.20 -6.44
N MET A 73 15.73 -15.05 -5.50
CA MET A 73 15.18 -16.37 -5.39
C MET A 73 13.79 -16.29 -4.79
N ALA A 74 12.82 -16.46 -5.65
CA ALA A 74 11.44 -16.67 -5.27
C ALA A 74 10.82 -15.56 -4.41
N GLU A 75 9.92 -15.93 -3.55
CA GLU A 75 9.11 -15.07 -2.70
C GLU A 75 9.84 -14.68 -1.39
N GLY A 76 10.96 -15.36 -1.08
CA GLY A 76 11.60 -15.33 0.24
C GLY A 76 11.99 -13.94 0.71
N ALA A 77 12.62 -13.14 -0.15
CA ALA A 77 13.13 -11.83 0.26
C ALA A 77 12.02 -10.89 0.76
N PHE A 78 10.89 -10.82 0.06
CA PHE A 78 9.75 -10.00 0.51
C PHE A 78 9.11 -10.60 1.76
N HIS A 79 8.73 -11.87 1.73
CA HIS A 79 8.05 -12.53 2.84
C HIS A 79 8.89 -12.55 4.12
N ASP A 80 10.21 -12.76 4.02
CA ASP A 80 11.10 -12.80 5.18
C ASP A 80 11.19 -11.47 5.92
N TYR A 81 10.95 -10.37 5.22
CA TYR A 81 11.04 -9.00 5.76
C TYR A 81 9.72 -8.25 5.78
N TYR A 82 8.60 -8.90 5.46
CA TYR A 82 7.29 -8.27 5.46
C TYR A 82 6.67 -8.27 6.85
N TYR A 83 6.89 -7.19 7.57
CA TYR A 83 6.35 -6.97 8.92
C TYR A 83 4.91 -6.37 8.91
N GLY A 84 4.31 -6.14 7.74
CA GLY A 84 3.06 -5.36 7.57
C GLY A 84 3.36 -3.92 7.17
N GLY A 85 2.51 -2.97 7.53
CA GLY A 85 2.68 -1.58 7.15
C GLY A 85 2.27 -1.29 5.71
N TRP A 86 2.93 -0.31 5.09
CA TRP A 86 2.65 0.15 3.73
C TRP A 86 3.94 0.24 2.92
N GLN A 87 4.08 -0.64 1.94
CA GLN A 87 5.23 -0.74 1.04
C GLN A 87 4.99 -0.04 -0.29
N GLU A 88 6.07 0.43 -0.87
CA GLU A 88 6.20 0.74 -2.29
C GLU A 88 6.53 -0.53 -3.04
N VAL A 89 5.76 -0.86 -4.08
CA VAL A 89 5.94 -2.06 -4.90
C VAL A 89 6.39 -1.65 -6.29
N LEU A 90 7.65 -1.97 -6.62
CA LEU A 90 8.30 -1.60 -7.89
C LEU A 90 9.55 -2.48 -8.10
N PRO A 91 9.92 -2.90 -9.32
CA PRO A 91 9.27 -2.69 -10.62
C PRO A 91 8.30 -3.80 -10.99
N SER A 92 8.08 -4.78 -10.12
CA SER A 92 7.22 -5.94 -10.33
C SER A 92 6.27 -6.14 -9.17
N ALA A 93 5.12 -6.76 -9.40
CA ALA A 93 4.15 -7.07 -8.36
C ALA A 93 3.63 -8.51 -8.47
N GLY A 94 3.24 -9.08 -7.30
CA GLY A 94 2.84 -10.47 -7.19
C GLY A 94 4.03 -11.42 -7.29
N TRP A 95 3.75 -12.65 -7.70
CA TRP A 95 4.74 -13.72 -7.74
C TRP A 95 5.95 -13.39 -8.61
N ALA A 96 7.08 -14.00 -8.28
CA ALA A 96 8.26 -13.97 -9.12
C ALA A 96 7.90 -14.52 -10.52
N SER A 97 8.38 -13.83 -11.56
CA SER A 97 8.17 -14.24 -12.94
C SER A 97 9.50 -14.57 -13.63
N GLU A 98 9.42 -15.06 -14.86
CA GLU A 98 10.58 -15.22 -15.72
C GLU A 98 11.39 -13.90 -15.80
N PRO A 99 12.72 -14.00 -15.95
CA PRO A 99 13.56 -12.81 -16.06
C PRO A 99 13.07 -11.84 -17.14
N TYR A 100 13.05 -10.56 -16.80
CA TYR A 100 12.77 -9.48 -17.74
C TYR A 100 14.05 -8.71 -18.04
N MET A 101 14.41 -8.58 -19.33
CA MET A 101 15.66 -7.98 -19.79
C MET A 101 16.91 -8.51 -19.05
N GLY A 102 16.93 -9.82 -18.76
CA GLY A 102 18.03 -10.51 -18.09
C GLY A 102 18.03 -10.42 -16.56
N ALA A 103 17.12 -9.66 -15.95
CA ALA A 103 17.02 -9.53 -14.51
C ALA A 103 15.80 -10.29 -13.95
N SER A 104 16.03 -11.16 -12.96
CA SER A 104 14.95 -11.78 -12.18
C SER A 104 14.46 -10.79 -11.11
N GLN A 105 13.14 -10.71 -10.96
CA GLN A 105 12.47 -9.95 -9.91
C GLN A 105 11.82 -10.94 -8.94
N GLY A 106 12.02 -10.72 -7.64
CA GLY A 106 11.31 -11.47 -6.60
C GLY A 106 9.86 -11.01 -6.45
N LEU A 107 9.15 -11.60 -5.50
CA LEU A 107 7.82 -11.15 -5.09
C LEU A 107 7.83 -9.65 -4.77
N HIS A 108 6.94 -8.89 -5.39
CA HIS A 108 6.80 -7.43 -5.23
C HIS A 108 8.05 -6.60 -5.58
N GLY A 109 8.98 -7.15 -6.37
CA GLY A 109 10.15 -6.44 -6.85
C GLY A 109 11.19 -6.15 -5.78
N GLU A 110 11.83 -4.99 -5.85
CA GLU A 110 12.98 -4.69 -5.00
C GLU A 110 12.87 -3.38 -4.18
N ALA A 111 11.99 -2.45 -4.57
CA ALA A 111 11.93 -1.12 -3.96
C ALA A 111 11.72 -1.16 -2.43
N SER A 112 10.84 -2.03 -1.94
CA SER A 112 10.53 -2.17 -0.50
C SER A 112 11.66 -2.81 0.33
N LEU A 113 12.72 -3.30 -0.30
CA LEU A 113 13.85 -3.95 0.37
C LEU A 113 15.11 -3.09 0.44
N LEU A 114 15.18 -2.02 -0.34
CA LEU A 114 16.35 -1.16 -0.45
C LEU A 114 16.33 -0.04 0.61
N PRO A 115 17.49 0.40 1.07
CA PRO A 115 17.60 1.63 1.86
C PRO A 115 17.44 2.86 0.97
N TYR A 116 16.77 3.88 1.50
CA TYR A 116 16.56 5.16 0.83
C TYR A 116 17.42 6.26 1.45
N GLU A 117 17.88 7.17 0.59
CA GLU A 117 18.38 8.47 1.03
C GLU A 117 17.20 9.33 1.49
N ALA A 118 17.41 10.15 2.51
CA ALA A 118 16.37 11.01 3.04
C ALA A 118 16.90 12.42 3.31
N SER A 119 16.09 13.42 3.02
CA SER A 119 16.39 14.82 3.30
C SER A 119 15.13 15.60 3.66
N ALA A 120 15.22 16.40 4.71
CA ALA A 120 14.19 17.37 5.07
C ALA A 120 14.14 18.49 4.01
N LEU A 121 12.96 18.74 3.46
CA LEU A 121 12.72 19.88 2.56
C LEU A 121 12.09 21.04 3.30
N GLU A 122 11.19 20.76 4.24
CA GLU A 122 10.52 21.74 5.07
C GLU A 122 10.31 21.19 6.48
N ASP A 123 10.55 22.01 7.49
CA ASP A 123 10.24 21.71 8.89
C ASP A 123 9.80 23.00 9.59
N THR A 124 8.54 23.35 9.40
CA THR A 124 7.87 24.52 9.99
C THR A 124 6.72 24.09 10.89
N PRO A 125 6.18 24.96 11.75
CA PRO A 125 4.98 24.63 12.52
C PRO A 125 3.74 24.32 11.68
N ASP A 126 3.69 24.84 10.45
CA ASP A 126 2.54 24.73 9.56
C ASP A 126 2.64 23.56 8.58
N ALA A 127 3.87 23.13 8.24
CA ALA A 127 4.11 22.02 7.34
C ALA A 127 5.45 21.33 7.60
N VAL A 128 5.49 20.02 7.32
CA VAL A 128 6.75 19.25 7.21
C VAL A 128 6.77 18.51 5.89
N SER A 129 7.96 18.38 5.30
CA SER A 129 8.15 17.69 4.03
C SER A 129 9.48 16.93 4.03
N LEU A 130 9.40 15.63 3.80
CA LEU A 130 10.51 14.71 3.72
C LEU A 130 10.65 14.19 2.29
N ARG A 131 11.81 14.36 1.69
CA ARG A 131 12.14 13.71 0.41
C ARG A 131 12.94 12.45 0.68
N THR A 132 12.55 11.36 0.01
CA THR A 132 13.28 10.10 -0.02
C THR A 132 13.64 9.73 -1.45
N ARG A 133 14.79 9.10 -1.67
CA ARG A 133 15.29 8.69 -3.00
C ARG A 133 15.90 7.31 -2.96
N VAL A 134 15.72 6.56 -4.06
CA VAL A 134 16.39 5.30 -4.30
C VAL A 134 16.68 5.13 -5.80
N ARG A 135 17.81 4.51 -6.11
CA ARG A 135 18.04 3.87 -7.40
C ARG A 135 17.92 2.37 -7.22
N LEU A 136 17.14 1.74 -8.08
CA LEU A 136 16.94 0.30 -8.02
C LEU A 136 18.22 -0.43 -8.45
N SER A 137 18.40 -1.63 -7.93
CA SER A 137 19.66 -2.39 -8.13
C SER A 137 19.61 -3.28 -9.38
N ARG A 138 18.42 -3.76 -9.74
CA ARG A 138 18.20 -4.72 -10.84
C ARG A 138 17.44 -4.13 -12.01
N SER A 139 16.96 -2.93 -11.85
CA SER A 139 16.16 -2.20 -12.82
C SER A 139 16.74 -0.81 -13.01
N PRO A 140 16.76 -0.26 -14.23
CA PRO A 140 17.35 1.04 -14.52
C PRO A 140 16.40 2.18 -14.12
N LEU A 141 15.88 2.12 -12.89
CA LEU A 141 14.88 3.05 -12.40
C LEU A 141 15.36 3.80 -11.18
N SER A 142 15.00 5.07 -11.08
CA SER A 142 15.12 5.82 -9.83
C SER A 142 13.77 6.37 -9.41
N LEU A 143 13.51 6.30 -8.12
CA LEU A 143 12.28 6.80 -7.50
C LEU A 143 12.61 7.87 -6.46
N GLU A 144 11.94 9.02 -6.59
CA GLU A 144 11.91 10.07 -5.58
C GLU A 144 10.50 10.18 -5.03
N ARG A 145 10.36 10.20 -3.69
CA ARG A 145 9.09 10.44 -3.02
C ARG A 145 9.22 11.64 -2.09
N THR A 146 8.25 12.54 -2.14
CA THR A 146 8.09 13.64 -1.18
C THR A 146 6.85 13.38 -0.35
N MET A 147 7.05 13.11 0.94
CA MET A 147 5.99 12.88 1.93
C MET A 147 5.83 14.12 2.80
N SER A 148 4.61 14.64 2.90
CA SER A 148 4.36 15.89 3.64
C SER A 148 3.09 15.86 4.48
N LEU A 149 3.13 16.61 5.59
CA LEU A 149 1.96 16.90 6.44
C LEU A 149 1.72 18.38 6.47
N GLN A 150 0.44 18.77 6.57
CA GLN A 150 -0.03 20.13 6.85
C GLN A 150 -0.67 20.15 8.23
N ARG A 151 -0.55 21.27 8.94
CA ARG A 151 -0.98 21.39 10.34
C ARG A 151 -2.43 20.98 10.57
N ASP A 152 -3.32 21.43 9.72
CA ASP A 152 -4.77 21.32 9.93
C ASP A 152 -5.39 20.06 9.27
N LYS A 153 -4.55 19.15 8.76
CA LYS A 153 -5.03 17.96 8.03
C LYS A 153 -4.56 16.66 8.67
N ALA A 154 -5.49 15.75 8.92
CA ALA A 154 -5.18 14.37 9.28
C ALA A 154 -4.81 13.55 8.02
N ALA A 155 -3.90 14.08 7.20
CA ALA A 155 -3.57 13.55 5.89
C ALA A 155 -2.06 13.55 5.62
N LEU A 156 -1.57 12.44 5.07
CA LEU A 156 -0.24 12.29 4.50
C LEU A 156 -0.33 12.49 2.98
N PHE A 157 0.31 13.52 2.46
CA PHE A 157 0.45 13.77 1.03
C PHE A 157 1.75 13.16 0.52
N ILE A 158 1.68 12.41 -0.56
CA ILE A 158 2.83 11.81 -1.21
C ILE A 158 2.86 12.25 -2.67
N LYS A 159 3.99 12.81 -3.10
CA LYS A 159 4.30 13.08 -4.50
C LYS A 159 5.44 12.16 -4.91
N GLU A 160 5.35 11.60 -6.09
CA GLU A 160 6.31 10.63 -6.60
C GLU A 160 6.79 11.02 -7.98
N LYS A 161 8.07 10.75 -8.21
CA LYS A 161 8.74 10.93 -9.48
C LYS A 161 9.56 9.69 -9.78
N LEU A 162 9.11 8.94 -10.78
CA LEU A 162 9.78 7.74 -11.29
C LEU A 162 10.47 8.07 -12.60
N VAL A 163 11.73 7.65 -12.75
CA VAL A 163 12.54 7.91 -13.94
C VAL A 163 13.06 6.58 -14.49
N ASN A 164 12.89 6.36 -15.79
CA ASN A 164 13.63 5.33 -16.51
C ASN A 164 14.99 5.92 -16.91
N GLU A 165 16.07 5.49 -16.26
CA GLU A 165 17.44 5.99 -16.51
C GLU A 165 18.13 5.27 -17.67
N SER A 166 17.45 4.32 -18.35
CA SER A 166 18.02 3.57 -19.46
C SER A 166 17.81 4.22 -20.83
N ALA A 167 18.52 3.71 -21.81
CA ALA A 167 18.34 4.04 -23.23
C ALA A 167 17.25 3.18 -23.91
N GLU A 168 16.59 2.28 -23.15
CA GLU A 168 15.60 1.34 -23.66
C GLU A 168 14.23 1.59 -23.03
N GLU A 169 13.17 1.19 -23.72
CA GLU A 169 11.83 1.12 -23.14
C GLU A 169 11.80 0.05 -22.06
N PHE A 170 11.22 0.37 -20.91
CA PHE A 170 11.18 -0.54 -19.75
C PHE A 170 9.76 -0.70 -19.25
N ALA A 171 9.30 -1.95 -19.17
CA ALA A 171 7.99 -2.30 -18.63
C ALA A 171 8.05 -2.44 -17.10
N ILE A 172 7.05 -1.93 -16.42
CA ILE A 172 6.93 -2.01 -14.96
C ILE A 172 5.53 -2.37 -14.51
N ILE A 173 5.48 -2.88 -13.27
CA ILE A 173 4.30 -2.84 -12.42
C ILE A 173 4.67 -1.98 -11.21
N TRP A 174 3.87 -0.95 -10.96
CA TRP A 174 4.07 -0.02 -9.88
C TRP A 174 2.82 0.09 -9.02
N GLY A 175 2.98 0.15 -7.71
CA GLY A 175 1.85 0.30 -6.81
C GLY A 175 2.23 0.44 -5.35
N HIS A 176 1.21 0.58 -4.53
CA HIS A 176 1.31 0.73 -3.08
C HIS A 176 0.59 -0.41 -2.38
N HIS A 177 1.14 -0.88 -1.29
CA HIS A 177 0.65 -2.03 -0.54
C HIS A 177 0.34 -1.67 0.94
N PRO A 178 -0.60 -0.75 1.22
CA PRO A 178 -1.03 -0.45 2.59
C PRO A 178 -1.91 -1.55 3.14
N ALA A 179 -1.45 -2.22 4.19
CA ALA A 179 -2.20 -3.25 4.90
C ALA A 179 -2.80 -2.69 6.19
N ILE A 180 -4.11 -2.86 6.34
CA ILE A 180 -4.90 -2.37 7.48
C ILE A 180 -5.17 -3.53 8.43
N GLY A 181 -5.02 -3.29 9.74
CA GLY A 181 -5.15 -4.33 10.75
C GLY A 181 -5.80 -3.89 12.06
N THR A 182 -5.71 -4.79 13.03
CA THR A 182 -6.12 -4.48 14.42
C THR A 182 -5.14 -3.48 15.05
N PRO A 183 -5.60 -2.60 15.95
CA PRO A 183 -6.91 -2.61 16.62
C PRO A 183 -8.08 -2.01 15.82
N PHE A 184 -7.81 -1.32 14.71
CA PHE A 184 -8.86 -0.66 13.91
C PHE A 184 -9.75 -1.67 13.17
N LEU A 185 -9.15 -2.65 12.48
CA LEU A 185 -9.87 -3.59 11.62
C LEU A 185 -10.75 -4.56 12.43
N ASN A 186 -12.04 -4.58 12.13
CA ASN A 186 -13.03 -5.47 12.72
C ASN A 186 -14.24 -5.67 11.78
N GLU A 187 -15.22 -6.49 12.18
CA GLU A 187 -16.37 -6.86 11.34
C GLU A 187 -17.38 -5.72 11.10
N ASN A 188 -17.24 -4.57 11.76
CA ASN A 188 -18.05 -3.38 11.46
C ASN A 188 -17.43 -2.55 10.33
N CYS A 189 -16.24 -2.90 9.88
CA CYS A 189 -15.56 -2.22 8.79
C CYS A 189 -16.18 -2.56 7.43
N ILE A 190 -16.30 -1.53 6.60
CA ILE A 190 -16.79 -1.65 5.21
C ILE A 190 -15.81 -0.88 4.32
N VAL A 191 -15.43 -1.50 3.20
CA VAL A 191 -14.64 -0.86 2.14
C VAL A 191 -15.58 -0.12 1.20
N GLN A 192 -15.22 1.10 0.83
CA GLN A 192 -15.95 1.94 -0.10
C GLN A 192 -15.01 2.39 -1.20
N THR A 193 -15.40 2.22 -2.45
CA THR A 193 -14.63 2.61 -3.64
C THR A 193 -15.57 2.74 -4.83
N PRO A 194 -15.32 3.62 -5.82
CA PRO A 194 -16.19 3.82 -6.97
C PRO A 194 -15.96 2.81 -8.10
N ALA A 195 -15.70 1.56 -7.77
CA ALA A 195 -15.55 0.47 -8.73
C ALA A 195 -16.89 0.07 -9.34
N ARG A 196 -16.84 -0.50 -10.55
CA ARG A 196 -18.01 -1.08 -11.23
C ARG A 196 -17.90 -2.59 -11.36
N LYS A 197 -16.69 -3.11 -11.47
CA LYS A 197 -16.40 -4.54 -11.69
C LYS A 197 -15.43 -5.08 -10.68
N VAL A 198 -15.58 -6.38 -10.42
CA VAL A 198 -14.70 -7.15 -9.52
C VAL A 198 -14.29 -8.43 -10.24
N GLU A 199 -12.99 -8.70 -10.21
CA GLU A 199 -12.43 -9.98 -10.62
C GLU A 199 -11.76 -10.64 -9.40
N VAL A 200 -11.92 -11.96 -9.25
CA VAL A 200 -11.35 -12.72 -8.13
C VAL A 200 -10.21 -13.59 -8.64
N ALA A 201 -9.05 -13.48 -8.01
CA ALA A 201 -7.92 -14.33 -8.34
C ALA A 201 -8.13 -15.78 -7.86
N ALA A 202 -7.69 -16.74 -8.65
CA ALA A 202 -7.50 -18.12 -8.18
C ALA A 202 -6.22 -18.20 -7.34
N PHE A 203 -6.27 -17.66 -6.13
CA PHE A 203 -5.08 -17.36 -5.32
C PHE A 203 -4.75 -18.47 -4.32
N HIS A 204 -5.74 -19.00 -3.59
CA HIS A 204 -5.50 -19.93 -2.49
C HIS A 204 -6.67 -20.92 -2.32
N PRO A 205 -6.42 -22.17 -1.88
CA PRO A 205 -7.48 -23.15 -1.64
C PRO A 205 -8.55 -22.69 -0.63
N ASN A 206 -8.18 -21.90 0.35
CA ASN A 206 -9.08 -21.34 1.36
C ASN A 206 -9.83 -20.07 0.89
N GLY A 207 -9.80 -19.75 -0.40
CA GLY A 207 -10.57 -18.65 -0.96
C GLY A 207 -12.06 -18.77 -0.66
N LEU A 208 -12.69 -17.67 -0.33
CA LEU A 208 -14.14 -17.61 -0.05
C LEU A 208 -14.94 -17.27 -1.30
N TRP A 209 -14.38 -16.45 -2.17
CA TRP A 209 -15.03 -15.95 -3.36
C TRP A 209 -14.76 -16.84 -4.58
N GLU A 210 -15.73 -16.91 -5.48
CA GLU A 210 -15.59 -17.71 -6.71
C GLU A 210 -14.55 -17.05 -7.64
N PRO A 211 -13.46 -17.77 -8.00
CA PRO A 211 -12.42 -17.22 -8.86
C PRO A 211 -12.89 -16.92 -10.27
N GLY A 212 -12.22 -15.97 -10.92
CA GLY A 212 -12.55 -15.50 -12.25
C GLY A 212 -13.70 -14.52 -12.24
N GLY A 213 -14.46 -14.49 -13.32
CA GLY A 213 -15.61 -13.61 -13.49
C GLY A 213 -15.23 -12.13 -13.67
N ASP A 214 -16.22 -11.41 -14.14
CA ASP A 214 -16.24 -9.96 -14.20
C ASP A 214 -17.52 -9.51 -13.52
N TYR A 215 -17.54 -9.75 -12.20
CA TYR A 215 -18.72 -9.57 -11.37
C TYR A 215 -19.09 -8.10 -11.24
N ASP A 216 -20.39 -7.82 -11.14
CA ASP A 216 -20.88 -6.46 -10.85
C ASP A 216 -20.58 -6.11 -9.38
N PHE A 217 -19.76 -5.08 -9.18
CA PHE A 217 -19.43 -4.58 -7.84
C PHE A 217 -20.69 -4.10 -7.10
N PRO A 218 -20.87 -4.43 -5.82
CA PRO A 218 -19.95 -5.14 -4.93
C PRO A 218 -20.30 -6.63 -4.71
N MET A 219 -21.08 -7.26 -5.59
CA MET A 219 -21.67 -8.58 -5.35
C MET A 219 -20.88 -9.69 -6.04
N VAL A 220 -20.35 -10.64 -5.24
CA VAL A 220 -19.53 -11.75 -5.72
C VAL A 220 -20.08 -13.07 -5.18
N PRO A 221 -20.09 -14.17 -5.96
CA PRO A 221 -20.51 -15.48 -5.46
C PRO A 221 -19.58 -16.00 -4.36
N ASN A 222 -20.15 -16.40 -3.25
CA ASN A 222 -19.42 -17.10 -2.19
C ASN A 222 -19.38 -18.59 -2.50
N ARG A 223 -18.18 -19.17 -2.63
CA ARG A 223 -17.94 -20.59 -2.98
C ARG A 223 -18.58 -21.57 -2.00
N ARG A 224 -18.67 -21.21 -0.71
CA ARG A 224 -19.20 -22.10 0.33
C ARG A 224 -20.72 -22.14 0.36
N SER A 225 -21.39 -21.05 -0.02
CA SER A 225 -22.84 -20.96 0.04
C SER A 225 -23.53 -20.91 -1.32
N GLY A 226 -22.79 -20.67 -2.41
CA GLY A 226 -23.30 -20.43 -3.76
C GLY A 226 -24.11 -19.14 -3.92
N LYS A 227 -24.17 -18.28 -2.88
CA LYS A 227 -24.96 -17.03 -2.87
C LYS A 227 -24.09 -15.84 -3.19
N LEU A 228 -24.68 -14.86 -3.88
CA LEU A 228 -24.05 -13.54 -4.02
C LEU A 228 -23.95 -12.86 -2.65
N GLN A 229 -22.80 -12.31 -2.35
CA GLN A 229 -22.51 -11.57 -1.12
C GLN A 229 -21.68 -10.34 -1.41
N ASN A 230 -21.82 -9.34 -0.56
CA ASN A 230 -21.09 -8.09 -0.66
C ASN A 230 -19.63 -8.29 -0.18
N ILE A 231 -18.69 -8.21 -1.13
CA ILE A 231 -17.26 -8.41 -0.90
C ILE A 231 -16.60 -7.28 -0.08
N THR A 232 -17.24 -6.14 0.03
CA THR A 232 -16.68 -4.97 0.74
C THR A 232 -16.77 -5.06 2.26
N LYS A 233 -17.56 -6.00 2.78
CA LYS A 233 -17.72 -6.22 4.22
C LYS A 233 -16.52 -6.98 4.75
N VAL A 234 -15.89 -6.45 5.79
CA VAL A 234 -14.87 -7.17 6.53
C VAL A 234 -15.50 -8.33 7.31
N LEU A 235 -14.91 -9.51 7.22
CA LEU A 235 -15.46 -10.72 7.85
C LEU A 235 -14.65 -11.11 9.08
N PRO A 236 -15.22 -11.89 10.02
CA PRO A 236 -14.52 -12.36 11.20
C PRO A 236 -13.28 -13.21 10.87
N LYS A 237 -12.26 -13.17 11.69
CA LYS A 237 -11.08 -14.05 11.59
C LYS A 237 -11.46 -15.54 11.54
N ALA A 238 -12.56 -15.91 12.23
CA ALA A 238 -13.11 -17.26 12.24
C ALA A 238 -13.63 -17.73 10.87
N THR A 239 -13.78 -16.85 9.88
CA THR A 239 -14.14 -17.20 8.51
C THR A 239 -13.11 -18.11 7.86
N ARG A 240 -11.85 -18.03 8.28
CA ARG A 240 -10.74 -18.86 7.80
C ARG A 240 -10.63 -18.81 6.28
N SER A 241 -10.59 -17.59 5.73
CA SER A 241 -10.43 -17.37 4.28
C SER A 241 -9.24 -16.46 3.96
N VAL A 242 -8.80 -16.54 2.72
CA VAL A 242 -7.81 -15.65 2.11
C VAL A 242 -8.11 -15.49 0.63
N ASP A 243 -8.21 -14.24 0.18
CA ASP A 243 -8.55 -13.93 -1.21
C ASP A 243 -7.74 -12.71 -1.70
N VAL A 244 -7.51 -12.65 -3.00
CA VAL A 244 -7.03 -11.48 -3.73
C VAL A 244 -8.06 -11.15 -4.80
N VAL A 245 -8.50 -9.90 -4.80
CA VAL A 245 -9.49 -9.42 -5.78
C VAL A 245 -9.02 -8.12 -6.43
N PHE A 246 -9.53 -7.84 -7.62
CA PHE A 246 -9.20 -6.65 -8.38
C PHE A 246 -10.47 -5.85 -8.64
N PHE A 247 -10.50 -4.63 -8.11
CA PHE A 247 -11.55 -3.68 -8.43
C PHE A 247 -11.15 -2.93 -9.71
N LYS A 248 -12.05 -2.97 -10.68
CA LYS A 248 -11.85 -2.44 -12.02
C LYS A 248 -12.91 -1.39 -12.36
N GLU A 249 -12.66 -0.67 -13.45
CA GLU A 249 -13.55 0.39 -13.93
C GLU A 249 -13.87 1.43 -12.84
N LEU A 250 -12.84 1.84 -12.10
CA LEU A 250 -12.95 2.89 -11.10
C LEU A 250 -13.39 4.20 -11.76
N ALA A 251 -14.45 4.83 -11.28
CA ALA A 251 -14.85 6.16 -11.75
C ALA A 251 -13.80 7.21 -11.37
N GLU A 252 -13.28 7.14 -10.13
CA GLU A 252 -12.21 7.95 -9.58
C GLU A 252 -11.21 7.06 -8.82
N GLY A 253 -9.98 7.54 -8.60
CA GLY A 253 -8.96 6.81 -7.85
C GLY A 253 -9.08 7.10 -6.35
N TRP A 254 -9.92 6.34 -5.63
CA TRP A 254 -9.99 6.42 -4.18
C TRP A 254 -10.59 5.15 -3.56
N TYR A 255 -10.25 4.92 -2.31
CA TYR A 255 -10.98 4.02 -1.42
C TYR A 255 -11.11 4.62 -0.02
N ALA A 256 -12.02 4.07 0.74
CA ALA A 256 -12.15 4.26 2.18
C ALA A 256 -12.45 2.93 2.85
N ILE A 257 -11.94 2.72 4.06
CA ILE A 257 -12.35 1.65 4.97
C ILE A 257 -12.84 2.30 6.25
N THR A 258 -14.09 2.04 6.60
CA THR A 258 -14.80 2.73 7.70
C THR A 258 -15.37 1.72 8.67
N ASP A 259 -15.02 1.81 9.95
CA ASP A 259 -15.78 1.21 11.03
C ASP A 259 -17.01 2.10 11.31
N SER A 260 -18.16 1.67 10.83
CA SER A 260 -19.42 2.42 10.95
C SER A 260 -19.89 2.60 12.39
N LYS A 261 -19.49 1.70 13.31
CA LYS A 261 -19.86 1.74 14.72
C LYS A 261 -19.02 2.75 15.51
N SER A 262 -17.70 2.70 15.39
CA SER A 262 -16.79 3.67 16.04
C SER A 262 -16.74 5.01 15.31
N ARG A 263 -17.26 5.05 14.08
CA ARG A 263 -17.24 6.20 13.16
C ARG A 263 -15.82 6.66 12.83
N LEU A 264 -14.89 5.73 12.77
CA LEU A 264 -13.49 5.96 12.44
C LEU A 264 -13.17 5.34 11.08
N GLY A 265 -12.34 6.01 10.30
CA GLY A 265 -11.95 5.48 8.99
C GLY A 265 -10.58 5.93 8.52
N PHE A 266 -10.07 5.16 7.57
CA PHE A 266 -8.88 5.44 6.80
C PHE A 266 -9.24 5.44 5.32
N GLY A 267 -8.72 6.40 4.56
CA GLY A 267 -8.97 6.47 3.13
C GLY A 267 -7.73 6.88 2.36
N MET A 268 -7.74 6.59 1.07
CA MET A 268 -6.69 7.00 0.15
C MET A 268 -7.31 7.50 -1.15
N ALA A 269 -6.71 8.53 -1.74
CA ALA A 269 -7.00 8.96 -3.10
C ALA A 269 -5.69 9.13 -3.89
N TRP A 270 -5.75 8.84 -5.18
CA TRP A 270 -4.59 8.82 -6.06
C TRP A 270 -4.91 9.23 -7.50
N ASP A 271 -3.88 9.44 -8.30
CA ASP A 271 -4.02 9.64 -9.74
C ASP A 271 -4.37 8.33 -10.45
N LYS A 272 -5.65 8.19 -10.81
CA LYS A 272 -6.15 7.02 -11.55
C LYS A 272 -5.54 6.88 -12.95
N SER A 273 -4.99 7.93 -13.52
CA SER A 273 -4.34 7.83 -14.84
C SER A 273 -3.08 6.97 -14.77
N VAL A 274 -2.43 6.94 -13.60
CA VAL A 274 -1.26 6.10 -13.31
C VAL A 274 -1.70 4.78 -12.67
N PHE A 275 -2.31 4.82 -11.50
CA PHE A 275 -2.76 3.61 -10.80
C PHE A 275 -4.20 3.30 -11.18
N LYS A 276 -4.37 2.45 -12.18
CA LYS A 276 -5.66 2.19 -12.86
C LYS A 276 -6.54 1.19 -12.10
N TYR A 277 -5.94 0.35 -11.25
CA TYR A 277 -6.58 -0.75 -10.57
C TYR A 277 -6.45 -0.61 -9.07
N LEU A 278 -7.42 -1.13 -8.32
CA LEU A 278 -7.33 -1.29 -6.89
C LEU A 278 -7.36 -2.79 -6.58
N TRP A 279 -6.29 -3.32 -5.99
CA TRP A 279 -6.29 -4.68 -5.48
C TRP A 279 -6.78 -4.68 -4.03
N MET A 280 -7.39 -5.77 -3.63
CA MET A 280 -7.68 -6.03 -2.24
C MET A 280 -7.20 -7.43 -1.86
N TRP A 281 -6.17 -7.49 -1.02
CA TRP A 281 -5.76 -8.71 -0.35
C TRP A 281 -6.42 -8.77 1.03
N GLN A 282 -7.29 -9.77 1.22
CA GLN A 282 -8.01 -9.96 2.47
C GLN A 282 -7.64 -11.30 3.09
N VAL A 283 -7.24 -11.28 4.37
CA VAL A 283 -6.87 -12.46 5.12
C VAL A 283 -7.65 -12.52 6.43
N TYR A 284 -8.59 -13.42 6.47
CA TYR A 284 -9.42 -13.65 7.66
C TYR A 284 -9.03 -14.98 8.32
N GLY A 285 -7.75 -15.09 8.72
CA GLY A 285 -7.19 -16.28 9.38
C GLY A 285 -7.03 -17.50 8.49
N GLY A 286 -7.20 -17.39 7.16
CA GLY A 286 -7.24 -18.51 6.23
C GLY A 286 -5.92 -18.81 5.52
N HIS A 287 -4.92 -17.96 5.59
CA HIS A 287 -3.61 -18.19 4.99
C HIS A 287 -2.79 -19.09 5.91
N ASN A 288 -2.82 -20.39 5.63
CA ASN A 288 -2.27 -21.42 6.53
C ASN A 288 -0.79 -21.73 6.29
N ASP A 289 -0.26 -21.30 5.14
CA ASP A 289 1.10 -21.58 4.70
C ASP A 289 2.09 -20.50 5.19
N TYR A 290 3.37 -20.71 4.85
CA TYR A 290 4.42 -19.73 5.07
C TYR A 290 4.07 -18.38 4.42
N PRO A 291 4.34 -17.26 5.07
CA PRO A 291 4.91 -17.13 6.43
C PRO A 291 3.84 -16.96 7.52
N TRP A 292 2.56 -17.10 7.21
CA TRP A 292 1.45 -16.65 8.04
C TRP A 292 0.93 -17.70 9.03
N TYR A 293 0.87 -18.96 8.62
CA TYR A 293 0.44 -20.10 9.45
C TYR A 293 -0.90 -19.86 10.17
N GLY A 294 -1.87 -19.21 9.49
CA GLY A 294 -3.20 -18.93 10.02
C GLY A 294 -3.28 -17.84 11.09
N ARG A 295 -2.20 -17.09 11.33
CA ARG A 295 -2.11 -16.07 12.39
C ARG A 295 -2.60 -14.69 11.97
N THR A 296 -2.79 -14.45 10.67
CA THR A 296 -3.04 -13.12 10.11
C THR A 296 -4.52 -12.75 10.06
N TYR A 297 -4.79 -11.46 10.27
CA TYR A 297 -6.09 -10.82 10.07
C TYR A 297 -5.86 -9.41 9.57
N ASN A 298 -6.06 -9.19 8.28
CA ASN A 298 -5.79 -7.92 7.62
C ASN A 298 -6.58 -7.75 6.34
N VAL A 299 -6.69 -6.51 5.88
CA VAL A 299 -7.13 -6.11 4.55
C VAL A 299 -6.11 -5.13 4.00
N ALA A 300 -5.45 -5.46 2.89
CA ALA A 300 -4.67 -4.49 2.13
C ALA A 300 -5.51 -3.95 0.96
N LEU A 301 -5.46 -2.64 0.74
CA LEU A 301 -6.15 -1.95 -0.33
C LEU A 301 -5.11 -1.19 -1.16
N GLU A 302 -4.82 -1.68 -2.33
CA GLU A 302 -3.57 -1.51 -3.03
C GLU A 302 -3.79 -0.88 -4.41
N PRO A 303 -3.55 0.43 -4.60
CA PRO A 303 -3.55 1.05 -5.94
C PRO A 303 -2.38 0.53 -6.77
N PHE A 304 -2.66 0.01 -7.98
CA PHE A 304 -1.65 -0.55 -8.90
C PHE A 304 -1.84 -0.08 -10.33
N THR A 305 -0.73 -0.06 -11.08
CA THR A 305 -0.73 0.23 -12.53
C THR A 305 -1.25 -0.95 -13.36
N SER A 306 -1.16 -2.18 -12.85
CA SER A 306 -1.43 -3.45 -13.54
C SER A 306 -2.20 -4.44 -12.68
N TYR A 307 -2.68 -5.53 -13.28
CA TYR A 307 -3.20 -6.77 -12.65
C TYR A 307 -3.14 -7.93 -13.65
N PRO A 308 -3.26 -9.22 -13.28
CA PRO A 308 -3.18 -9.76 -11.92
C PRO A 308 -1.74 -9.78 -11.39
N PRO A 309 -1.51 -10.21 -10.12
CA PRO A 309 -0.20 -10.20 -9.48
C PRO A 309 0.70 -11.34 -9.95
N ALA A 310 1.07 -11.35 -11.21
CA ALA A 310 1.79 -12.44 -11.86
C ALA A 310 3.12 -12.00 -12.52
N GLY A 311 3.67 -10.88 -12.06
CA GLY A 311 4.95 -10.33 -12.50
C GLY A 311 4.92 -9.61 -13.86
N ILE A 312 6.03 -8.95 -14.19
CA ILE A 312 6.16 -8.05 -15.36
C ILE A 312 5.82 -8.79 -16.67
N GLN A 313 6.33 -10.01 -16.87
CA GLN A 313 6.12 -10.75 -18.12
C GLN A 313 4.63 -11.01 -18.39
N ASN A 314 3.85 -11.30 -17.36
CA ASN A 314 2.41 -11.48 -17.50
C ASN A 314 1.68 -10.16 -17.73
N ALA A 315 2.13 -9.07 -17.10
CA ALA A 315 1.58 -7.75 -17.35
C ALA A 315 1.81 -7.27 -18.79
N ILE A 316 2.96 -7.60 -19.36
CA ILE A 316 3.23 -7.35 -20.80
C ILE A 316 2.27 -8.17 -21.68
N LYS A 317 2.14 -9.47 -21.39
CA LYS A 317 1.29 -10.39 -22.18
C LYS A 317 -0.19 -9.99 -22.17
N ASN A 318 -0.70 -9.50 -21.05
CA ASN A 318 -2.10 -9.09 -20.91
C ASN A 318 -2.34 -7.61 -21.25
N GLY A 319 -1.29 -6.86 -21.61
CA GLY A 319 -1.37 -5.46 -22.01
C GLY A 319 -1.60 -4.47 -20.86
N THR A 320 -1.34 -4.86 -19.59
CA THR A 320 -1.53 -3.98 -18.44
C THR A 320 -0.23 -3.38 -17.89
N ALA A 321 0.94 -3.84 -18.34
CA ALA A 321 2.22 -3.25 -17.95
C ALA A 321 2.27 -1.76 -18.26
N LEU A 322 2.82 -0.97 -17.36
CA LEU A 322 3.16 0.42 -17.64
C LEU A 322 4.49 0.45 -18.37
N LEU A 323 4.50 0.98 -19.60
CA LEU A 323 5.70 1.10 -20.43
C LEU A 323 6.28 2.49 -20.24
N MET A 324 7.55 2.55 -19.89
CA MET A 324 8.32 3.79 -19.77
C MET A 324 9.34 3.89 -20.91
N LYS A 325 9.24 4.95 -21.72
CA LYS A 325 10.22 5.24 -22.76
C LYS A 325 11.61 5.54 -22.19
N PRO A 326 12.67 5.49 -23.01
CA PRO A 326 14.00 5.94 -22.59
C PRO A 326 13.95 7.35 -21.99
N SER A 327 14.56 7.52 -20.81
CA SER A 327 14.61 8.78 -20.07
C SER A 327 13.25 9.38 -19.68
N GLU A 328 12.17 8.60 -19.79
CA GLU A 328 10.84 9.08 -19.39
C GLU A 328 10.74 9.30 -17.90
N VAL A 329 10.03 10.35 -17.55
CA VAL A 329 9.69 10.72 -16.17
C VAL A 329 8.18 10.62 -16.01
N ILE A 330 7.75 9.84 -15.01
CA ILE A 330 6.34 9.79 -14.59
C ILE A 330 6.25 10.47 -13.22
N GLU A 331 5.40 11.48 -13.14
CA GLU A 331 5.06 12.15 -11.87
C GLU A 331 3.61 11.81 -11.50
N THR A 332 3.40 11.50 -10.23
CA THR A 332 2.08 11.17 -9.69
C THR A 332 1.96 11.62 -8.24
N ASP A 333 0.75 11.59 -7.71
CA ASP A 333 0.50 11.88 -6.31
C ASP A 333 -0.58 10.97 -5.72
N LEU A 334 -0.53 10.85 -4.42
CA LEU A 334 -1.56 10.19 -3.63
C LEU A 334 -1.65 10.83 -2.24
N VAL A 335 -2.77 10.64 -1.59
CA VAL A 335 -3.01 11.11 -0.23
C VAL A 335 -3.65 9.99 0.58
N ALA A 336 -3.16 9.80 1.80
CA ALA A 336 -3.82 8.97 2.81
C ALA A 336 -4.40 9.85 3.90
N VAL A 337 -5.60 9.55 4.37
CA VAL A 337 -6.33 10.39 5.32
C VAL A 337 -7.02 9.55 6.40
N ALA A 338 -6.90 10.00 7.65
CA ALA A 338 -7.71 9.52 8.77
C ALA A 338 -8.90 10.44 8.98
N TYR A 339 -10.06 9.87 9.32
CA TYR A 339 -11.27 10.67 9.50
C TYR A 339 -12.25 10.04 10.49
N GLU A 340 -13.19 10.87 10.97
CA GLU A 340 -14.31 10.46 11.79
C GLU A 340 -15.62 10.65 11.03
N ALA A 341 -16.17 9.55 10.49
CA ALA A 341 -17.47 9.51 9.83
C ALA A 341 -18.03 8.09 9.88
N ALA A 342 -19.35 7.92 9.80
CA ALA A 342 -19.98 6.60 9.74
C ALA A 342 -19.94 5.99 8.34
N SER A 343 -19.85 6.83 7.31
CA SER A 343 -19.81 6.43 5.91
C SER A 343 -19.25 7.58 5.06
N VAL A 344 -18.60 7.23 3.96
CA VAL A 344 -17.92 8.16 3.05
C VAL A 344 -18.39 7.93 1.63
N THR A 345 -18.64 8.99 0.90
CA THR A 345 -19.01 8.94 -0.53
C THR A 345 -17.87 9.32 -1.46
N ARG A 346 -16.81 9.97 -0.92
CA ARG A 346 -15.62 10.33 -1.69
C ARG A 346 -14.44 10.66 -0.77
N VAL A 347 -13.23 10.30 -1.21
CA VAL A 347 -11.96 10.82 -0.71
C VAL A 347 -11.35 11.70 -1.79
N GLY A 348 -11.07 12.96 -1.48
CA GLY A 348 -10.45 13.90 -2.41
C GLY A 348 -8.93 13.85 -2.38
N ARG A 349 -8.27 14.12 -3.50
CA ARG A 349 -6.79 14.22 -3.59
C ARG A 349 -6.20 15.38 -2.77
N ASP A 350 -7.03 16.30 -2.31
CA ASP A 350 -6.68 17.37 -1.36
C ASP A 350 -6.82 16.94 0.12
N GLY A 351 -7.14 15.67 0.36
CA GLY A 351 -7.38 15.10 1.69
C GLY A 351 -8.77 15.39 2.25
N SER A 352 -9.68 15.93 1.44
CA SER A 352 -11.07 16.14 1.84
C SER A 352 -11.86 14.83 1.87
N ILE A 353 -12.88 14.77 2.74
CA ILE A 353 -13.80 13.64 2.87
C ILE A 353 -15.22 14.14 2.63
N ALA A 354 -15.91 13.55 1.67
CA ALA A 354 -17.34 13.72 1.50
C ALA A 354 -18.08 12.61 2.26
N VAL A 355 -18.96 12.97 3.17
CA VAL A 355 -19.76 12.03 3.98
C VAL A 355 -21.16 11.85 3.39
N SER A 356 -21.79 10.72 3.68
CA SER A 356 -23.19 10.44 3.29
C SER A 356 -24.17 10.95 4.34
#